data_dcbdd67b5d7e95d839ee3a491e3b2d2f
#
_entry.id   dcbdd67b5d7e95d839ee3a491e3b2d2f
#
_cell.length_a   1.000
_cell.length_b   1.000
_cell.length_c   1.000
_cell.angle_alpha   90.00
_cell.angle_beta   90.00
_cell.angle_gamma   90.00
#
_symmetry.space_group_name_H-M   'P 1'
#
loop_
_entity.id
_entity.type
_entity.pdbx_description
1 polymer ?
#
loop_
_entity_poly.entity_id
_entity_poly.type
_entity_poly.pdbx_seq_one_letter_code
_entity_poly.pdbx_strand_id
1 'polypeptide(L)'
;VLLTLSPITTSGQFKVAKEKVARLAIELARLENEYRGSSALVIPKEFKKAYPELVRNASLLFADRSKRLLAEKQASLAREASINAKISASKTFLGATEEEYRATQELVKRGLEAPLALTRASKSLAEARASVVSSEQELVEEKSRRISWEREYYADVSDKLISVRGQLAEAKEDISVTADRAERSQIRSPIFGTVNRVLVTTSGGTIQSGEPLVEIVPSDSKLVIDAKVMPQDIGFVRIGQRVLAKFTAYDYSVFGHIDGVISFIGSDSVSEEDGLKYFPVQIALSRELIGTADKQLRIRAGMEAKVDVITGKRTVFEYVFSPITKTLDSSFREQ
;
A
#
# COMPACT_ATOMS: atom_id res chain seq x y z
N VAL A 1 5.26 12.86 16.74
CA VAL A 1 6.48 12.08 16.42
C VAL A 1 7.39 12.18 17.62
N LEU A 2 7.81 11.03 18.15
CA LEU A 2 8.69 10.96 19.32
C LEU A 2 10.16 10.90 18.90
N LEU A 3 10.46 10.02 17.93
CA LEU A 3 11.81 9.79 17.43
C LEU A 3 11.74 9.54 15.92
N THR A 4 12.84 9.81 15.22
CA THR A 4 12.97 9.50 13.81
C THR A 4 14.21 8.64 13.58
N LEU A 5 14.01 7.44 13.03
CA LEU A 5 15.08 6.49 12.73
C LEU A 5 15.60 6.76 11.30
N SER A 6 16.89 7.06 11.17
CA SER A 6 17.62 7.19 9.90
C SER A 6 16.77 7.66 8.68
N PRO A 7 16.27 8.90 8.66
CA PRO A 7 15.30 9.35 7.67
C PRO A 7 15.85 9.40 6.24
N ILE A 8 17.17 9.53 6.08
CA ILE A 8 17.82 9.78 4.78
C ILE A 8 17.75 8.55 3.87
N THR A 9 18.04 7.35 4.40
CA THR A 9 18.07 6.12 3.59
C THR A 9 16.67 5.62 3.25
N THR A 10 15.75 5.61 4.19
CA THR A 10 14.39 5.09 3.98
C THR A 10 13.53 6.03 3.12
N SER A 11 13.61 7.34 3.32
CA SER A 11 12.91 8.31 2.48
C SER A 11 13.47 8.37 1.06
N GLY A 12 14.80 8.20 0.90
CA GLY A 12 15.46 8.11 -0.40
C GLY A 12 14.99 6.87 -1.18
N GLN A 13 14.97 5.70 -0.55
CA GLN A 13 14.49 4.46 -1.16
C GLN A 13 13.01 4.56 -1.58
N PHE A 14 12.16 5.12 -0.75
CA PHE A 14 10.75 5.34 -1.08
C PHE A 14 10.57 6.27 -2.28
N LYS A 15 11.36 7.36 -2.35
CA LYS A 15 11.33 8.29 -3.49
C LYS A 15 11.74 7.59 -4.79
N VAL A 16 12.81 6.79 -4.78
CA VAL A 16 13.28 6.00 -5.93
C VAL A 16 12.23 4.98 -6.37
N ALA A 17 11.62 4.26 -5.42
CA ALA A 17 10.55 3.29 -5.72
C ALA A 17 9.33 3.99 -6.36
N LYS A 18 8.92 5.15 -5.85
CA LYS A 18 7.84 5.96 -6.40
C LYS A 18 8.12 6.44 -7.82
N GLU A 19 9.35 6.86 -8.10
CA GLU A 19 9.78 7.27 -9.44
C GLU A 19 9.81 6.09 -10.41
N LYS A 20 10.25 4.90 -9.98
CA LYS A 20 10.19 3.65 -10.76
C LYS A 20 8.75 3.31 -11.18
N VAL A 21 7.81 3.37 -10.23
CA VAL A 21 6.38 3.14 -10.50
C VAL A 21 5.83 4.17 -11.49
N ALA A 22 6.15 5.46 -11.31
CA ALA A 22 5.71 6.51 -12.23
C ALA A 22 6.24 6.31 -13.65
N ARG A 23 7.53 5.96 -13.80
CA ARG A 23 8.16 5.66 -15.08
C ARG A 23 7.46 4.50 -15.79
N LEU A 24 7.27 3.37 -15.08
CA LEU A 24 6.60 2.20 -15.64
C LEU A 24 5.12 2.46 -15.99
N ALA A 25 4.41 3.25 -15.20
CA ALA A 25 3.02 3.63 -15.47
C ALA A 25 2.90 4.53 -16.71
N ILE A 26 3.82 5.47 -16.89
CA ILE A 26 3.88 6.34 -18.08
C ILE A 26 4.23 5.51 -19.32
N GLU A 27 5.17 4.58 -19.21
CA GLU A 27 5.57 3.68 -20.28
C GLU A 27 4.42 2.75 -20.68
N LEU A 28 3.70 2.19 -19.70
CA LEU A 28 2.50 1.39 -19.95
C LEU A 28 1.44 2.19 -20.69
N ALA A 29 1.15 3.42 -20.28
CA ALA A 29 0.20 4.29 -20.95
C ALA A 29 0.62 4.57 -22.40
N ARG A 30 1.93 4.77 -22.66
CA ARG A 30 2.46 4.94 -24.02
C ARG A 30 2.22 3.69 -24.88
N LEU A 31 2.60 2.52 -24.37
CA LEU A 31 2.44 1.24 -25.09
C LEU A 31 0.97 0.91 -25.35
N GLU A 32 0.07 1.18 -24.42
CA GLU A 32 -1.37 1.01 -24.62
C GLU A 32 -1.93 1.91 -25.72
N ASN A 33 -1.46 3.15 -25.81
CA ASN A 33 -1.86 4.06 -26.89
C ASN A 33 -1.25 3.64 -28.24
N GLU A 34 -0.01 3.14 -28.29
CA GLU A 34 0.60 2.56 -29.49
C GLU A 34 -0.18 1.33 -29.96
N TYR A 35 -0.52 0.40 -29.05
CA TYR A 35 -1.29 -0.81 -29.37
C TYR A 35 -2.69 -0.50 -29.93
N ARG A 36 -3.34 0.53 -29.37
CA ARG A 36 -4.67 0.98 -29.85
C ARG A 36 -4.60 1.79 -31.15
N GLY A 37 -3.42 2.13 -31.63
CA GLY A 37 -3.26 2.99 -32.81
C GLY A 37 -3.76 4.42 -32.57
N SER A 38 -3.70 4.93 -31.34
CA SER A 38 -4.19 6.26 -31.00
C SER A 38 -3.35 7.34 -31.70
N SER A 39 -4.01 8.41 -32.15
CA SER A 39 -3.33 9.58 -32.77
C SER A 39 -2.65 10.48 -31.74
N ALA A 40 -3.04 10.40 -30.46
CA ALA A 40 -2.52 11.22 -29.39
C ALA A 40 -2.24 10.37 -28.15
N LEU A 41 -1.15 10.70 -27.44
CA LEU A 41 -0.78 10.06 -26.19
C LEU A 41 -1.62 10.57 -25.03
N VAL A 42 -2.37 9.70 -24.39
CA VAL A 42 -3.17 10.00 -23.21
C VAL A 42 -2.42 9.48 -21.98
N ILE A 43 -1.96 10.41 -21.13
CA ILE A 43 -1.32 10.10 -19.83
C ILE A 43 -2.15 10.73 -18.71
N PRO A 44 -2.35 10.05 -17.55
CA PRO A 44 -3.08 10.58 -16.41
C PRO A 44 -2.51 11.93 -15.94
N LYS A 45 -3.41 12.85 -15.53
CA LYS A 45 -3.04 14.24 -15.18
C LYS A 45 -2.06 14.33 -14.02
N GLU A 46 -2.13 13.38 -13.08
CA GLU A 46 -1.26 13.27 -11.92
C GLU A 46 0.23 13.13 -12.31
N PHE A 47 0.54 12.30 -13.31
CA PHE A 47 1.91 12.12 -13.80
C PHE A 47 2.42 13.34 -14.56
N LYS A 48 1.55 14.04 -15.29
CA LYS A 48 1.93 15.25 -16.02
C LYS A 48 2.45 16.34 -15.10
N LYS A 49 1.85 16.47 -13.90
CA LYS A 49 2.26 17.47 -12.91
C LYS A 49 3.47 17.03 -12.09
N ALA A 50 3.52 15.76 -11.68
CA ALA A 50 4.56 15.27 -10.78
C ALA A 50 5.87 14.90 -11.51
N TYR A 51 5.81 14.46 -12.79
CA TYR A 51 6.95 13.94 -13.54
C TYR A 51 6.99 14.49 -14.98
N PRO A 52 7.10 15.80 -15.19
CA PRO A 52 6.98 16.43 -16.51
C PRO A 52 8.04 15.94 -17.50
N GLU A 53 9.27 15.68 -17.06
CA GLU A 53 10.35 15.18 -17.91
C GLU A 53 10.11 13.76 -18.41
N LEU A 54 9.61 12.86 -17.55
CA LEU A 54 9.26 11.50 -17.97
C LEU A 54 8.12 11.51 -19.00
N VAL A 55 7.12 12.35 -18.78
CA VAL A 55 6.00 12.53 -19.72
C VAL A 55 6.48 13.11 -21.06
N ARG A 56 7.38 14.09 -21.03
CA ARG A 56 7.97 14.68 -22.25
C ARG A 56 8.71 13.63 -23.06
N ASN A 57 9.58 12.83 -22.43
CA ASN A 57 10.34 11.78 -23.11
C ASN A 57 9.43 10.70 -23.70
N ALA A 58 8.40 10.27 -22.94
CA ALA A 58 7.40 9.32 -23.46
C ALA A 58 6.62 9.90 -24.67
N SER A 59 6.29 11.19 -24.63
CA SER A 59 5.59 11.87 -25.72
C SER A 59 6.44 11.99 -27.00
N LEU A 60 7.72 12.30 -26.86
CA LEU A 60 8.67 12.33 -27.98
C LEU A 60 8.83 10.95 -28.61
N LEU A 61 9.01 9.91 -27.78
CA LEU A 61 9.15 8.54 -28.27
C LEU A 61 7.88 8.07 -28.97
N PHE A 62 6.71 8.35 -28.39
CA PHE A 62 5.42 8.03 -29.01
C PHE A 62 5.27 8.71 -30.37
N ALA A 63 5.58 9.99 -30.46
CA ALA A 63 5.48 10.75 -31.71
C ALA A 63 6.44 10.20 -32.80
N ASP A 64 7.67 9.85 -32.41
CA ASP A 64 8.66 9.29 -33.34
C ASP A 64 8.22 7.92 -33.86
N ARG A 65 7.77 7.01 -32.97
CA ARG A 65 7.28 5.69 -33.35
C ARG A 65 6.02 5.78 -34.22
N SER A 66 5.09 6.66 -33.88
CA SER A 66 3.88 6.88 -34.67
C SER A 66 4.19 7.42 -36.07
N LYS A 67 5.17 8.33 -36.21
CA LYS A 67 5.63 8.82 -37.51
C LYS A 67 6.26 7.71 -38.35
N ARG A 68 7.09 6.86 -37.76
CA ARG A 68 7.73 5.74 -38.46
C ARG A 68 6.68 4.73 -38.95
N LEU A 69 5.70 4.37 -38.11
CA LEU A 69 4.58 3.49 -38.48
C LEU A 69 3.79 4.06 -39.64
N LEU A 70 3.46 5.34 -39.59
CA LEU A 70 2.72 6.00 -40.67
C LEU A 70 3.52 6.07 -41.98
N ALA A 71 4.82 6.41 -41.88
CA ALA A 71 5.68 6.48 -43.05
C ALA A 71 5.84 5.12 -43.74
N GLU A 72 6.03 4.03 -42.98
CA GLU A 72 6.15 2.69 -43.55
C GLU A 72 4.84 2.23 -44.20
N LYS A 73 3.70 2.52 -43.56
CA LYS A 73 2.38 2.26 -44.13
C LYS A 73 2.16 3.00 -45.43
N GLN A 74 2.53 4.28 -45.50
CA GLN A 74 2.43 5.09 -46.72
C GLN A 74 3.36 4.55 -47.82
N ALA A 75 4.59 4.17 -47.49
CA ALA A 75 5.53 3.61 -48.41
C ALA A 75 5.03 2.28 -49.00
N SER A 76 4.46 1.39 -48.19
CA SER A 76 3.86 0.14 -48.70
C SER A 76 2.66 0.40 -49.62
N LEU A 77 1.76 1.32 -49.24
CA LEU A 77 0.63 1.70 -50.09
C LEU A 77 1.10 2.30 -51.43
N ALA A 78 2.18 3.08 -51.45
CA ALA A 78 2.77 3.61 -52.70
C ALA A 78 3.35 2.49 -53.58
N ARG A 79 4.03 1.49 -52.95
CA ARG A 79 4.50 0.30 -53.69
C ARG A 79 3.34 -0.51 -54.28
N GLU A 80 2.28 -0.75 -53.49
CA GLU A 80 1.06 -1.43 -53.99
C GLU A 80 0.42 -0.65 -55.16
N ALA A 81 0.35 0.67 -55.11
CA ALA A 81 -0.17 1.51 -56.18
C ALA A 81 0.68 1.40 -57.46
N SER A 82 2.02 1.40 -57.33
CA SER A 82 2.93 1.19 -58.46
C SER A 82 2.78 -0.18 -59.11
N ILE A 83 2.66 -1.24 -58.30
CA ILE A 83 2.44 -2.59 -58.82
C ILE A 83 1.07 -2.70 -59.54
N ASN A 84 0.02 -2.09 -58.97
CA ASN A 84 -1.29 -2.05 -59.61
C ASN A 84 -1.25 -1.32 -60.99
N ALA A 85 -0.48 -0.23 -61.11
CA ALA A 85 -0.27 0.43 -62.42
C ALA A 85 0.47 -0.47 -63.40
N LYS A 86 1.49 -1.24 -62.94
CA LYS A 86 2.19 -2.25 -63.76
C LYS A 86 1.25 -3.38 -64.23
N ILE A 87 0.38 -3.88 -63.36
CA ILE A 87 -0.65 -4.88 -63.71
C ILE A 87 -1.58 -4.31 -64.79
N SER A 88 -2.03 -3.08 -64.64
CA SER A 88 -2.89 -2.41 -65.61
C SER A 88 -2.21 -2.33 -66.98
N ALA A 89 -0.94 -1.90 -67.03
CA ALA A 89 -0.16 -1.83 -68.28
C ALA A 89 0.05 -3.23 -68.90
N SER A 90 0.38 -4.25 -68.07
CA SER A 90 0.54 -5.64 -68.55
C SER A 90 -0.77 -6.21 -69.11
N LYS A 91 -1.92 -5.89 -68.50
CA LYS A 91 -3.24 -6.28 -68.97
C LYS A 91 -3.61 -5.61 -70.30
N THR A 92 -3.29 -4.33 -70.48
CA THR A 92 -3.46 -3.60 -71.73
C THR A 92 -2.61 -4.23 -72.84
N PHE A 93 -1.33 -4.52 -72.55
CA PHE A 93 -0.45 -5.21 -73.53
C PHE A 93 -0.94 -6.61 -73.88
N LEU A 94 -1.41 -7.38 -72.89
CA LEU A 94 -2.02 -8.70 -73.10
C LEU A 94 -3.21 -8.60 -74.08
N GLY A 95 -4.13 -7.63 -73.91
CA GLY A 95 -5.26 -7.42 -74.74
C GLY A 95 -4.86 -7.18 -76.22
N ALA A 96 -3.88 -6.27 -76.43
CA ALA A 96 -3.37 -6.00 -77.82
C ALA A 96 -2.71 -7.24 -78.37
N THR A 97 -1.93 -8.02 -77.64
CA THR A 97 -1.29 -9.26 -78.13
C THR A 97 -2.31 -10.37 -78.39
N GLU A 98 -3.40 -10.45 -77.67
CA GLU A 98 -4.52 -11.40 -77.96
C GLU A 98 -5.22 -11.05 -79.25
N GLU A 99 -5.45 -9.77 -79.52
CA GLU A 99 -6.03 -9.33 -80.79
C GLU A 99 -5.10 -9.64 -81.95
N GLU A 100 -3.80 -9.36 -81.84
CA GLU A 100 -2.79 -9.70 -82.81
C GLU A 100 -2.75 -11.21 -83.10
N TYR A 101 -2.74 -12.03 -82.06
CA TYR A 101 -2.77 -13.51 -82.21
C TYR A 101 -4.04 -13.98 -82.94
N ARG A 102 -5.22 -13.45 -82.58
CA ARG A 102 -6.49 -13.81 -83.28
C ARG A 102 -6.48 -13.40 -84.73
N ALA A 103 -6.02 -12.18 -85.06
CA ALA A 103 -5.92 -11.72 -86.48
C ALA A 103 -4.96 -12.60 -87.29
N THR A 104 -3.77 -12.87 -86.72
CA THR A 104 -2.74 -13.72 -87.35
C THR A 104 -3.28 -15.16 -87.59
N GLN A 105 -4.01 -15.70 -86.62
CA GLN A 105 -4.62 -17.03 -86.69
C GLN A 105 -5.61 -17.11 -87.87
N GLU A 106 -6.47 -16.08 -88.06
CA GLU A 106 -7.41 -16.02 -89.14
C GLU A 106 -6.71 -15.88 -90.53
N LEU A 107 -5.66 -15.10 -90.65
CA LEU A 107 -4.87 -14.93 -91.86
C LEU A 107 -4.17 -16.26 -92.27
N VAL A 108 -3.57 -16.96 -91.32
CA VAL A 108 -2.94 -18.27 -91.52
C VAL A 108 -3.98 -19.31 -91.93
N LYS A 109 -5.17 -19.37 -91.34
CA LYS A 109 -6.26 -20.27 -91.71
C LYS A 109 -6.71 -20.06 -93.21
N ARG A 110 -6.67 -18.79 -93.66
CA ARG A 110 -7.00 -18.43 -95.03
C ARG A 110 -5.84 -18.61 -96.01
N GLY A 111 -4.69 -19.07 -95.58
CA GLY A 111 -3.48 -19.22 -96.38
C GLY A 111 -2.80 -17.88 -96.80
N LEU A 112 -3.13 -16.76 -96.12
CA LEU A 112 -2.63 -15.43 -96.43
C LEU A 112 -1.37 -15.08 -95.66
N GLU A 113 -1.01 -15.90 -94.63
CA GLU A 113 0.19 -15.68 -93.75
C GLU A 113 0.88 -17.03 -93.49
N ALA A 114 2.18 -17.00 -93.23
CA ALA A 114 2.98 -18.21 -92.96
C ALA A 114 2.71 -18.79 -91.54
N PRO A 115 2.71 -20.13 -91.35
CA PRO A 115 2.53 -20.75 -90.06
C PRO A 115 3.52 -20.30 -88.99
N LEU A 116 4.72 -19.88 -89.37
CA LEU A 116 5.73 -19.33 -88.49
C LEU A 116 5.28 -18.01 -87.79
N ALA A 117 4.47 -17.20 -88.46
CA ALA A 117 3.90 -15.98 -87.91
C ALA A 117 2.96 -16.31 -86.75
N LEU A 118 2.11 -17.35 -86.86
CA LEU A 118 1.26 -17.79 -85.75
C LEU A 118 2.07 -18.30 -84.57
N THR A 119 3.17 -19.02 -84.78
CA THR A 119 4.07 -19.48 -83.77
C THR A 119 4.70 -18.29 -82.99
N ARG A 120 5.11 -17.22 -83.73
CA ARG A 120 5.63 -15.99 -83.08
C ARG A 120 4.56 -15.27 -82.26
N ALA A 121 3.36 -15.11 -82.80
CA ALA A 121 2.25 -14.46 -82.10
C ALA A 121 1.83 -15.27 -80.84
N SER A 122 1.84 -16.60 -80.91
CA SER A 122 1.52 -17.46 -79.79
C SER A 122 2.58 -17.34 -78.65
N LYS A 123 3.87 -17.19 -79.03
CA LYS A 123 4.95 -16.95 -78.06
C LYS A 123 4.79 -15.60 -77.42
N SER A 124 4.55 -14.53 -78.16
CA SER A 124 4.29 -13.19 -77.65
C SER A 124 3.08 -13.16 -76.67
N LEU A 125 2.01 -13.87 -77.04
CA LEU A 125 0.84 -14.02 -76.16
C LEU A 125 1.19 -14.74 -74.81
N ALA A 126 1.97 -15.82 -74.93
CA ALA A 126 2.39 -16.55 -73.73
C ALA A 126 3.28 -15.66 -72.78
N GLU A 127 4.17 -14.89 -73.39
CA GLU A 127 5.03 -13.90 -72.60
C GLU A 127 4.16 -12.80 -71.95
N ALA A 128 3.18 -12.25 -72.71
CA ALA A 128 2.26 -11.27 -72.15
C ALA A 128 1.43 -11.80 -70.95
N ARG A 129 0.93 -13.04 -71.08
CA ARG A 129 0.21 -13.72 -70.00
C ARG A 129 1.10 -13.96 -68.78
N ALA A 130 2.33 -14.43 -69.03
CA ALA A 130 3.30 -14.61 -67.92
C ALA A 130 3.63 -13.28 -67.18
N SER A 131 3.73 -12.19 -67.93
CA SER A 131 3.94 -10.86 -67.37
C SER A 131 2.78 -10.42 -66.46
N VAL A 132 1.53 -10.65 -66.80
CA VAL A 132 0.39 -10.33 -65.93
C VAL A 132 0.42 -11.18 -64.68
N VAL A 133 0.61 -12.50 -64.80
CA VAL A 133 0.68 -13.43 -63.67
C VAL A 133 1.82 -13.02 -62.69
N SER A 134 3.01 -12.71 -63.23
CA SER A 134 4.15 -12.26 -62.41
C SER A 134 3.84 -10.97 -61.66
N SER A 135 3.21 -9.98 -62.29
CA SER A 135 2.85 -8.72 -61.66
C SER A 135 1.74 -8.89 -60.58
N GLU A 136 0.78 -9.81 -60.82
CA GLU A 136 -0.23 -10.15 -59.80
C GLU A 136 0.37 -10.88 -58.61
N GLN A 137 1.34 -11.76 -58.82
CA GLN A 137 2.11 -12.39 -57.73
C GLN A 137 2.90 -11.36 -56.90
N GLU A 138 3.56 -10.41 -57.58
CA GLU A 138 4.29 -9.31 -56.90
C GLU A 138 3.35 -8.49 -55.98
N LEU A 139 2.09 -8.26 -56.39
CA LEU A 139 1.09 -7.60 -55.55
C LEU A 139 0.73 -8.43 -54.30
N VAL A 140 0.55 -9.74 -54.47
CA VAL A 140 0.27 -10.65 -53.34
C VAL A 140 1.42 -10.66 -52.37
N GLU A 141 2.65 -10.72 -52.85
CA GLU A 141 3.85 -10.67 -52.01
C GLU A 141 3.95 -9.35 -51.24
N GLU A 142 3.73 -8.19 -51.90
CA GLU A 142 3.78 -6.89 -51.20
C GLU A 142 2.68 -6.78 -50.14
N LYS A 143 1.47 -7.22 -50.42
CA LYS A 143 0.38 -7.27 -49.42
C LYS A 143 0.72 -8.19 -48.26
N SER A 144 1.29 -9.35 -48.53
CA SER A 144 1.70 -10.29 -47.46
C SER A 144 2.82 -9.71 -46.64
N ARG A 145 3.80 -9.02 -47.24
CA ARG A 145 4.90 -8.32 -46.55
C ARG A 145 4.34 -7.24 -45.63
N ARG A 146 3.37 -6.44 -46.10
CA ARG A 146 2.73 -5.42 -45.28
C ARG A 146 2.03 -6.01 -44.05
N ILE A 147 1.24 -7.07 -44.27
CA ILE A 147 0.52 -7.75 -43.18
C ILE A 147 1.49 -8.35 -42.14
N SER A 148 2.58 -8.99 -42.61
CA SER A 148 3.59 -9.57 -41.74
C SER A 148 4.28 -8.50 -40.89
N TRP A 149 4.68 -7.41 -41.52
CA TRP A 149 5.31 -6.29 -40.82
C TRP A 149 4.38 -5.61 -39.80
N GLU A 150 3.08 -5.40 -40.16
CA GLU A 150 2.09 -4.87 -39.22
C GLU A 150 1.92 -5.81 -38.01
N ARG A 151 1.85 -7.12 -38.23
CA ARG A 151 1.73 -8.13 -37.17
C ARG A 151 2.96 -8.14 -36.27
N GLU A 152 4.16 -8.09 -36.83
CA GLU A 152 5.41 -8.04 -36.07
C GLU A 152 5.49 -6.77 -35.20
N TYR A 153 5.08 -5.62 -35.72
CA TYR A 153 5.01 -4.38 -34.95
C TYR A 153 4.08 -4.50 -33.75
N TYR A 154 2.85 -4.99 -33.96
CA TYR A 154 1.90 -5.14 -32.85
C TYR A 154 2.29 -6.25 -31.87
N ALA A 155 2.94 -7.31 -32.32
CA ALA A 155 3.49 -8.34 -31.45
C ALA A 155 4.59 -7.77 -30.54
N ASP A 156 5.56 -7.01 -31.09
CA ASP A 156 6.60 -6.33 -30.29
C ASP A 156 6.00 -5.40 -29.23
N VAL A 157 4.97 -4.62 -29.60
CA VAL A 157 4.27 -3.74 -28.66
C VAL A 157 3.55 -4.54 -27.57
N SER A 158 2.89 -5.64 -27.95
CA SER A 158 2.17 -6.51 -27.01
C SER A 158 3.11 -7.16 -25.99
N ASP A 159 4.23 -7.70 -26.45
CA ASP A 159 5.22 -8.34 -25.59
C ASP A 159 5.81 -7.35 -24.57
N LYS A 160 6.14 -6.14 -25.03
CA LYS A 160 6.58 -5.06 -24.17
C LYS A 160 5.49 -4.65 -23.17
N LEU A 161 4.24 -4.59 -23.59
CA LEU A 161 3.11 -4.24 -22.77
C LEU A 161 2.91 -5.25 -21.62
N ILE A 162 3.01 -6.56 -21.92
CA ILE A 162 2.93 -7.62 -20.94
C ILE A 162 4.09 -7.52 -19.94
N SER A 163 5.32 -7.36 -20.46
CA SER A 163 6.51 -7.19 -19.62
C SER A 163 6.42 -5.99 -18.69
N VAL A 164 6.04 -4.82 -19.20
CA VAL A 164 5.92 -3.60 -18.40
C VAL A 164 4.79 -3.70 -17.37
N ARG A 165 3.68 -4.38 -17.69
CA ARG A 165 2.62 -4.66 -16.70
C ARG A 165 3.12 -5.50 -15.55
N GLY A 166 3.89 -6.55 -15.82
CA GLY A 166 4.51 -7.37 -14.78
C GLY A 166 5.45 -6.56 -13.89
N GLN A 167 6.37 -5.81 -14.52
CA GLN A 167 7.29 -4.94 -13.78
C GLN A 167 6.59 -3.85 -12.97
N LEU A 168 5.47 -3.30 -13.46
CA LEU A 168 4.68 -2.32 -12.73
C LEU A 168 3.99 -2.94 -11.52
N ALA A 169 3.48 -4.17 -11.65
CA ALA A 169 2.88 -4.88 -10.52
C ALA A 169 3.92 -5.15 -9.42
N GLU A 170 5.10 -5.64 -9.79
CA GLU A 170 6.23 -5.84 -8.87
C GLU A 170 6.68 -4.52 -8.21
N ALA A 171 6.85 -3.45 -9.00
CA ALA A 171 7.24 -2.15 -8.47
C ALA A 171 6.19 -1.53 -7.53
N LYS A 172 4.91 -1.82 -7.73
CA LYS A 172 3.84 -1.40 -6.80
C LYS A 172 3.90 -2.15 -5.47
N GLU A 173 4.28 -3.42 -5.48
CA GLU A 173 4.52 -4.18 -4.25
C GLU A 173 5.74 -3.63 -3.51
N ASP A 174 6.84 -3.40 -4.21
CA ASP A 174 8.06 -2.79 -3.64
C ASP A 174 7.78 -1.42 -3.00
N ILE A 175 6.93 -0.59 -3.62
CA ILE A 175 6.60 0.72 -3.04
C ILE A 175 5.78 0.58 -1.76
N SER A 176 4.90 -0.43 -1.67
CA SER A 176 4.13 -0.71 -0.46
C SER A 176 5.06 -1.06 0.71
N VAL A 177 6.01 -1.95 0.47
CA VAL A 177 7.01 -2.35 1.48
C VAL A 177 7.91 -1.18 1.89
N THR A 178 8.35 -0.38 0.93
CA THR A 178 9.22 0.78 1.23
C THR A 178 8.46 1.91 1.91
N ALA A 179 7.17 2.10 1.61
CA ALA A 179 6.30 3.06 2.30
C ALA A 179 6.12 2.68 3.77
N ASP A 180 5.81 1.42 4.05
CA ASP A 180 5.67 0.90 5.41
C ASP A 180 6.96 1.07 6.22
N ARG A 181 8.12 0.78 5.62
CA ARG A 181 9.43 1.03 6.26
C ARG A 181 9.67 2.52 6.53
N ALA A 182 9.30 3.40 5.60
CA ALA A 182 9.44 4.84 5.77
C ALA A 182 8.51 5.38 6.86
N GLU A 183 7.29 4.87 6.98
CA GLU A 183 6.36 5.22 8.03
C GLU A 183 6.84 4.74 9.41
N ARG A 184 7.30 3.50 9.51
CA ARG A 184 7.90 2.93 10.74
C ARG A 184 9.20 3.61 11.16
N SER A 185 9.88 4.32 10.26
CA SER A 185 11.04 5.14 10.63
C SER A 185 10.67 6.34 11.50
N GLN A 186 9.39 6.74 11.52
CA GLN A 186 8.85 7.76 12.40
C GLN A 186 8.10 7.10 13.56
N ILE A 187 8.74 7.00 14.70
CA ILE A 187 8.09 6.47 15.90
C ILE A 187 7.15 7.52 16.46
N ARG A 188 5.85 7.19 16.44
CA ARG A 188 4.78 8.03 16.98
C ARG A 188 4.23 7.42 18.27
N SER A 189 3.73 8.26 19.16
CA SER A 189 3.02 7.78 20.34
C SER A 189 1.75 7.04 19.93
N PRO A 190 1.52 5.80 20.41
CA PRO A 190 0.27 5.08 20.17
C PRO A 190 -0.89 5.61 21.03
N ILE A 191 -0.60 6.40 22.06
CA ILE A 191 -1.56 6.92 23.04
C ILE A 191 -1.35 8.42 23.27
N PHE A 192 -2.40 9.11 23.70
CA PHE A 192 -2.28 10.47 24.24
C PHE A 192 -1.72 10.41 25.65
N GLY A 193 -0.64 11.15 25.91
CA GLY A 193 0.02 11.12 27.21
C GLY A 193 1.18 12.10 27.33
N THR A 194 1.80 12.10 28.50
CA THR A 194 3.01 12.89 28.80
C THR A 194 4.22 11.98 28.77
N VAL A 195 5.28 12.40 28.07
CA VAL A 195 6.56 11.68 28.05
C VAL A 195 7.17 11.74 29.45
N ASN A 196 7.31 10.60 30.10
CA ASN A 196 7.91 10.46 31.39
C ASN A 196 9.45 10.43 31.29
N ARG A 197 9.97 9.60 30.40
CA ARG A 197 11.41 9.42 30.20
C ARG A 197 11.74 9.03 28.78
N VAL A 198 12.80 9.60 28.22
CA VAL A 198 13.43 9.18 26.97
C VAL A 198 14.64 8.33 27.33
N LEU A 199 14.64 7.07 26.93
CA LEU A 199 15.68 6.11 27.30
C LEU A 199 16.88 6.18 26.35
N VAL A 200 16.65 6.58 25.10
CA VAL A 200 17.69 6.75 24.09
C VAL A 200 18.00 8.24 23.91
N THR A 201 19.14 8.65 24.40
CA THR A 201 19.58 10.08 24.39
C THR A 201 20.65 10.36 23.33
N THR A 202 21.30 9.32 22.78
CA THR A 202 22.40 9.48 21.81
C THR A 202 21.88 9.59 20.40
N SER A 203 22.07 10.75 19.76
CA SER A 203 21.78 10.91 18.34
C SER A 203 22.78 10.11 17.50
N GLY A 204 22.27 9.31 16.54
CA GLY A 204 23.08 8.43 15.71
C GLY A 204 23.44 7.06 16.34
N GLY A 205 22.91 6.77 17.54
CA GLY A 205 23.05 5.46 18.17
C GLY A 205 22.30 4.35 17.44
N THR A 206 22.73 3.11 17.61
CA THR A 206 22.05 1.92 17.10
C THR A 206 21.01 1.44 18.11
N ILE A 207 19.80 1.16 17.67
CA ILE A 207 18.69 0.66 18.49
C ILE A 207 18.42 -0.79 18.07
N GLN A 208 18.29 -1.68 19.04
CA GLN A 208 17.93 -3.07 18.81
C GLN A 208 16.41 -3.26 18.74
N SER A 209 15.98 -4.27 18.01
CA SER A 209 14.54 -4.60 17.95
C SER A 209 14.04 -5.07 19.32
N GLY A 210 12.96 -4.45 19.81
CA GLY A 210 12.40 -4.73 21.14
C GLY A 210 12.94 -3.84 22.27
N GLU A 211 13.90 -2.96 22.00
CA GLU A 211 14.44 -2.05 22.99
C GLU A 211 13.42 -0.92 23.30
N PRO A 212 13.12 -0.65 24.59
CA PRO A 212 12.22 0.44 24.97
C PRO A 212 12.89 1.79 24.73
N LEU A 213 12.20 2.69 24.01
CA LEU A 213 12.75 3.98 23.57
C LEU A 213 12.24 5.16 24.41
N VAL A 214 10.95 5.16 24.69
CA VAL A 214 10.26 6.25 25.37
C VAL A 214 9.18 5.68 26.26
N GLU A 215 9.11 6.18 27.48
CA GLU A 215 8.07 5.86 28.47
C GLU A 215 7.03 6.97 28.47
N ILE A 216 5.75 6.60 28.23
CA ILE A 216 4.65 7.56 28.15
C ILE A 216 3.59 7.21 29.19
N VAL A 217 3.21 8.19 29.97
CA VAL A 217 2.10 8.09 30.91
C VAL A 217 0.83 8.57 30.22
N PRO A 218 -0.21 7.73 30.09
CA PRO A 218 -1.48 8.10 29.47
C PRO A 218 -2.15 9.26 30.22
N SER A 219 -2.71 10.23 29.50
CA SER A 219 -3.43 11.36 30.12
C SER A 219 -4.81 10.97 30.67
N ASP A 220 -5.41 9.89 30.13
CA ASP A 220 -6.77 9.45 30.46
C ASP A 220 -6.81 8.29 31.47
N SER A 221 -5.67 7.93 32.08
CA SER A 221 -5.65 6.88 33.10
C SER A 221 -6.25 7.43 34.39
N LYS A 222 -7.37 6.84 34.83
CA LYS A 222 -7.91 7.10 36.16
C LYS A 222 -6.88 6.72 37.23
N LEU A 223 -6.65 7.60 38.18
CA LEU A 223 -5.75 7.30 39.28
C LEU A 223 -6.34 6.15 40.11
N VAL A 224 -5.53 5.14 40.35
CA VAL A 224 -5.83 4.03 41.24
C VAL A 224 -4.78 4.01 42.35
N ILE A 225 -5.17 3.54 43.54
CA ILE A 225 -4.23 3.29 44.62
C ILE A 225 -3.97 1.78 44.64
N ASP A 226 -2.71 1.39 44.50
CA ASP A 226 -2.26 0.04 44.75
C ASP A 226 -1.95 -0.11 46.23
N ALA A 227 -2.90 -0.70 46.96
CA ALA A 227 -2.79 -0.92 48.40
C ALA A 227 -2.29 -2.34 48.69
N LYS A 228 -1.48 -2.47 49.76
CA LYS A 228 -0.97 -3.74 50.30
C LYS A 228 -1.78 -4.10 51.53
N VAL A 229 -2.54 -5.18 51.48
CA VAL A 229 -3.35 -5.66 52.62
C VAL A 229 -2.68 -6.88 53.22
N MET A 230 -2.51 -6.88 54.55
CA MET A 230 -1.93 -8.01 55.26
C MET A 230 -2.82 -9.26 55.18
N PRO A 231 -2.25 -10.50 55.20
CA PRO A 231 -3.03 -11.73 55.13
C PRO A 231 -4.08 -11.88 56.22
N GLN A 232 -3.80 -11.36 57.41
CA GLN A 232 -4.73 -11.38 58.54
C GLN A 232 -5.97 -10.50 58.37
N ASP A 233 -5.90 -9.47 57.52
CA ASP A 233 -6.96 -8.48 57.30
C ASP A 233 -7.77 -8.73 56.01
N ILE A 234 -7.27 -9.59 55.10
CA ILE A 234 -7.90 -9.83 53.78
C ILE A 234 -9.31 -10.42 53.91
N GLY A 235 -9.57 -11.20 54.96
CA GLY A 235 -10.89 -11.79 55.24
C GLY A 235 -12.00 -10.76 55.44
N PHE A 236 -11.68 -9.52 55.76
CA PHE A 236 -12.62 -8.41 55.96
C PHE A 236 -12.73 -7.48 54.74
N VAL A 237 -11.95 -7.71 53.68
CA VAL A 237 -11.88 -6.86 52.48
C VAL A 237 -12.68 -7.51 51.37
N ARG A 238 -13.57 -6.73 50.73
CA ARG A 238 -14.41 -7.18 49.61
C ARG A 238 -14.43 -6.15 48.48
N ILE A 239 -14.55 -6.63 47.24
CA ILE A 239 -14.74 -5.74 46.09
C ILE A 239 -16.04 -4.94 46.28
N GLY A 240 -16.00 -3.64 45.96
CA GLY A 240 -17.11 -2.72 46.12
C GLY A 240 -17.18 -2.03 47.48
N GLN A 241 -16.32 -2.37 48.47
CA GLN A 241 -16.27 -1.64 49.74
C GLN A 241 -15.76 -0.23 49.57
N ARG A 242 -16.35 0.68 50.33
CA ARG A 242 -15.89 2.07 50.41
C ARG A 242 -14.63 2.18 51.25
N VAL A 243 -13.74 3.03 50.78
CA VAL A 243 -12.47 3.32 51.46
C VAL A 243 -12.25 4.82 51.53
N LEU A 244 -11.51 5.25 52.55
CA LEU A 244 -11.09 6.63 52.75
C LEU A 244 -9.59 6.70 52.52
N ALA A 245 -9.17 7.36 51.44
CA ALA A 245 -7.76 7.53 51.10
C ALA A 245 -7.23 8.87 51.65
N LYS A 246 -6.18 8.79 52.46
CA LYS A 246 -5.46 9.91 53.07
C LYS A 246 -4.07 9.96 52.44
N PHE A 247 -3.76 11.01 51.72
CA PHE A 247 -2.45 11.16 51.08
C PHE A 247 -1.41 11.74 52.02
N THR A 248 -0.26 11.09 52.15
CA THR A 248 0.82 11.55 53.09
C THR A 248 1.44 12.88 52.66
N ALA A 249 1.37 13.19 51.34
CA ALA A 249 1.86 14.47 50.83
C ALA A 249 1.03 15.70 51.27
N TYR A 250 -0.17 15.47 51.85
CA TYR A 250 -1.09 16.53 52.26
C TYR A 250 -1.57 16.30 53.68
N ASP A 251 -1.64 17.35 54.49
CA ASP A 251 -2.19 17.25 55.86
C ASP A 251 -3.68 16.91 55.80
N TYR A 252 -4.03 15.70 56.23
CA TYR A 252 -5.41 15.20 56.21
C TYR A 252 -6.35 15.98 57.13
N SER A 253 -5.83 16.68 58.14
CA SER A 253 -6.61 17.53 59.05
C SER A 253 -7.13 18.76 58.32
N VAL A 254 -6.40 19.25 57.33
CA VAL A 254 -6.73 20.46 56.54
C VAL A 254 -7.42 20.08 55.23
N PHE A 255 -6.94 19.08 54.49
CA PHE A 255 -7.38 18.73 53.17
C PHE A 255 -8.38 17.55 53.12
N GLY A 256 -8.53 16.85 54.26
CA GLY A 256 -9.47 15.73 54.39
C GLY A 256 -8.98 14.45 53.71
N HIS A 257 -9.94 13.67 53.20
CA HIS A 257 -9.73 12.39 52.54
C HIS A 257 -10.46 12.36 51.18
N ILE A 258 -10.14 11.39 50.40
CA ILE A 258 -10.87 11.07 49.15
C ILE A 258 -11.56 9.74 49.33
N ASP A 259 -12.83 9.70 48.93
CA ASP A 259 -13.59 8.48 48.86
C ASP A 259 -13.07 7.64 47.67
N GLY A 260 -12.94 6.36 47.90
CA GLY A 260 -12.63 5.37 46.89
C GLY A 260 -13.47 4.11 47.05
N VAL A 261 -13.35 3.24 46.11
CA VAL A 261 -14.02 1.92 46.11
C VAL A 261 -13.00 0.87 45.69
N ILE A 262 -12.99 -0.24 46.42
CA ILE A 262 -12.14 -1.38 46.09
C ILE A 262 -12.62 -1.95 44.76
N SER A 263 -11.76 -1.88 43.73
CA SER A 263 -12.06 -2.33 42.36
C SER A 263 -11.51 -3.72 42.07
N PHE A 264 -10.41 -4.11 42.68
CA PHE A 264 -9.75 -5.40 42.46
C PHE A 264 -9.07 -5.87 43.73
N ILE A 265 -9.06 -7.19 43.96
CA ILE A 265 -8.33 -7.87 45.03
C ILE A 265 -7.56 -9.02 44.39
N GLY A 266 -6.25 -9.09 44.61
CA GLY A 266 -5.42 -10.20 44.14
C GLY A 266 -5.88 -11.54 44.69
N SER A 267 -5.92 -12.55 43.85
CA SER A 267 -6.35 -13.91 44.23
C SER A 267 -5.31 -14.65 45.07
N ASP A 268 -4.05 -14.19 45.08
CA ASP A 268 -2.95 -14.79 45.86
C ASP A 268 -2.10 -13.71 46.49
N SER A 269 -1.36 -14.08 47.54
CA SER A 269 -0.42 -13.21 48.23
C SER A 269 0.89 -13.11 47.49
N VAL A 270 1.41 -11.92 47.36
CA VAL A 270 2.74 -11.61 46.80
C VAL A 270 3.73 -11.39 47.95
N SER A 271 4.94 -11.94 47.80
CA SER A 271 6.03 -11.68 48.73
C SER A 271 6.90 -10.53 48.20
N GLU A 272 7.19 -9.57 49.09
CA GLU A 272 8.18 -8.52 48.81
C GLU A 272 9.60 -9.03 49.09
N GLU A 273 10.62 -8.30 48.63
CA GLU A 273 12.04 -8.66 48.88
C GLU A 273 12.37 -8.80 50.39
N ASP A 274 11.65 -8.09 51.22
CA ASP A 274 11.78 -8.15 52.71
C ASP A 274 11.10 -9.38 53.34
N GLY A 275 10.50 -10.27 52.54
CA GLY A 275 9.83 -11.49 53.00
C GLY A 275 8.41 -11.27 53.57
N LEU A 276 7.91 -10.05 53.61
CA LEU A 276 6.53 -9.75 54.00
C LEU A 276 5.54 -10.17 52.90
N LYS A 277 4.49 -10.89 53.26
CA LYS A 277 3.41 -11.29 52.37
C LYS A 277 2.25 -10.30 52.46
N TYR A 278 1.72 -9.91 51.29
CA TYR A 278 0.54 -9.06 51.20
C TYR A 278 -0.34 -9.45 50.01
N PHE A 279 -1.61 -9.10 50.06
CA PHE A 279 -2.53 -9.17 48.95
C PHE A 279 -2.57 -7.81 48.25
N PRO A 280 -2.32 -7.75 46.91
CA PRO A 280 -2.46 -6.51 46.18
C PRO A 280 -3.95 -6.18 45.99
N VAL A 281 -4.33 -4.96 46.37
CA VAL A 281 -5.70 -4.45 46.27
C VAL A 281 -5.70 -3.13 45.51
N GLN A 282 -6.50 -3.02 44.48
CA GLN A 282 -6.64 -1.77 43.74
C GLN A 282 -7.91 -1.03 44.14
N ILE A 283 -7.75 0.27 44.36
CA ILE A 283 -8.80 1.17 44.79
C ILE A 283 -8.99 2.27 43.74
N ALA A 284 -10.17 2.34 43.18
CA ALA A 284 -10.57 3.42 42.30
C ALA A 284 -10.99 4.64 43.11
N LEU A 285 -10.36 5.78 42.82
CA LEU A 285 -10.70 7.06 43.47
C LEU A 285 -11.92 7.69 42.83
N SER A 286 -12.79 8.31 43.66
CA SER A 286 -13.98 9.02 43.16
C SER A 286 -13.67 10.37 42.49
N ARG A 287 -12.52 10.98 42.84
CA ARG A 287 -12.05 12.26 42.29
C ARG A 287 -10.53 12.36 42.35
N GLU A 288 -9.95 13.21 41.52
CA GLU A 288 -8.49 13.44 41.41
C GLU A 288 -8.02 14.67 42.17
N LEU A 289 -8.95 15.41 42.75
CA LEU A 289 -8.67 16.63 43.52
C LEU A 289 -8.99 16.41 44.98
N ILE A 290 -8.08 16.80 45.87
CA ILE A 290 -8.26 16.81 47.34
C ILE A 290 -8.34 18.24 47.85
N GLY A 291 -9.16 18.47 48.86
CA GLY A 291 -9.33 19.76 49.54
C GLY A 291 -10.73 20.33 49.42
N THR A 292 -10.91 21.53 49.96
CA THR A 292 -12.16 22.33 49.95
C THR A 292 -12.23 23.18 48.68
N ALA A 293 -13.42 23.75 48.39
CA ALA A 293 -13.67 24.51 47.15
C ALA A 293 -12.64 25.64 46.90
N ASP A 294 -12.08 26.24 47.94
CA ASP A 294 -11.12 27.34 47.84
C ASP A 294 -9.65 26.89 47.70
N LYS A 295 -9.32 25.63 48.08
CA LYS A 295 -7.95 25.08 48.03
C LYS A 295 -8.00 23.64 47.54
N GLN A 296 -8.08 23.47 46.24
CA GLN A 296 -8.02 22.16 45.58
C GLN A 296 -6.60 21.86 45.16
N LEU A 297 -6.09 20.69 45.53
CA LEU A 297 -4.79 20.19 45.11
C LEU A 297 -4.98 18.92 44.26
N ARG A 298 -4.17 18.79 43.24
CA ARG A 298 -4.25 17.63 42.31
C ARG A 298 -3.37 16.49 42.80
N ILE A 299 -3.95 15.31 42.90
CA ILE A 299 -3.21 14.08 43.18
C ILE A 299 -2.42 13.70 41.94
N ARG A 300 -1.20 13.23 42.13
CA ARG A 300 -0.32 12.76 41.05
C ARG A 300 0.06 11.31 41.27
N ALA A 301 0.30 10.57 40.22
CA ALA A 301 0.89 9.24 40.29
C ALA A 301 2.22 9.28 41.04
N GLY A 302 2.49 8.25 41.85
CA GLY A 302 3.67 8.17 42.73
C GLY A 302 3.51 8.78 44.11
N MET A 303 2.34 9.35 44.48
CA MET A 303 2.06 9.78 45.83
C MET A 303 1.68 8.60 46.73
N GLU A 304 2.19 8.57 47.97
CA GLU A 304 1.81 7.59 48.97
C GLU A 304 0.48 7.96 49.63
N ALA A 305 -0.34 6.95 49.91
CA ALA A 305 -1.62 7.10 50.55
C ALA A 305 -1.82 6.03 51.65
N LYS A 306 -2.38 6.44 52.77
CA LYS A 306 -2.89 5.54 53.81
C LYS A 306 -4.39 5.35 53.54
N VAL A 307 -4.83 4.09 53.51
CA VAL A 307 -6.20 3.73 53.17
C VAL A 307 -6.90 3.10 54.37
N ASP A 308 -8.03 3.68 54.76
CA ASP A 308 -8.90 3.13 55.77
C ASP A 308 -10.09 2.46 55.12
N VAL A 309 -10.22 1.14 55.28
CA VAL A 309 -11.33 0.34 54.68
C VAL A 309 -12.51 0.34 55.65
N ILE A 310 -13.68 0.72 55.18
CA ILE A 310 -14.91 0.70 55.97
C ILE A 310 -15.50 -0.70 55.95
N THR A 311 -15.28 -1.47 57.02
CA THR A 311 -15.69 -2.89 57.11
C THR A 311 -17.09 -3.10 57.69
N GLY A 312 -17.68 -2.09 58.31
CA GLY A 312 -19.06 -2.21 58.82
C GLY A 312 -19.42 -1.07 59.79
N LYS A 313 -20.69 -1.03 60.14
CA LYS A 313 -21.20 -0.17 61.19
C LYS A 313 -21.58 -1.04 62.39
N ARG A 314 -21.11 -0.69 63.58
CA ARG A 314 -21.57 -1.33 64.80
C ARG A 314 -22.42 -0.34 65.58
N THR A 315 -23.50 -0.82 66.21
CA THR A 315 -24.30 0.03 67.09
C THR A 315 -23.56 0.26 68.43
N VAL A 316 -23.78 1.41 69.06
CA VAL A 316 -23.18 1.75 70.36
C VAL A 316 -23.51 0.69 71.42
N PHE A 317 -24.69 0.10 71.31
CA PHE A 317 -25.15 -0.97 72.18
C PHE A 317 -24.30 -2.23 72.02
N GLU A 318 -24.01 -2.62 70.78
CA GLU A 318 -23.18 -3.81 70.43
C GLU A 318 -21.71 -3.62 70.90
N TYR A 319 -21.21 -2.40 70.86
CA TYR A 319 -19.87 -2.06 71.32
C TYR A 319 -19.73 -2.19 72.86
N VAL A 320 -20.73 -1.71 73.62
CA VAL A 320 -20.74 -1.75 75.10
C VAL A 320 -21.01 -3.16 75.63
N PHE A 321 -21.83 -3.97 74.98
CA PHE A 321 -22.17 -5.31 75.42
C PHE A 321 -21.31 -6.44 74.85
N SER A 322 -20.50 -6.16 73.80
CA SER A 322 -19.60 -7.13 73.14
C SER A 322 -18.59 -7.80 74.10
N PRO A 323 -17.97 -7.14 75.10
CA PRO A 323 -17.10 -7.82 76.08
C PRO A 323 -17.87 -8.79 76.93
N ILE A 324 -19.09 -8.48 77.29
CA ILE A 324 -19.91 -9.28 78.23
C ILE A 324 -20.37 -10.59 77.52
N THR A 325 -20.78 -10.47 76.24
CA THR A 325 -21.19 -11.65 75.45
C THR A 325 -20.01 -12.56 75.07
N LYS A 326 -18.82 -12.01 74.83
CA LYS A 326 -17.60 -12.82 74.56
C LYS A 326 -17.13 -13.58 75.82
N THR A 327 -17.25 -13.01 77.00
CA THR A 327 -16.89 -13.68 78.25
C THR A 327 -17.88 -14.82 78.61
N LEU A 328 -19.15 -14.63 78.34
CA LEU A 328 -20.17 -15.69 78.46
C LEU A 328 -19.96 -16.84 77.51
N ASP A 329 -19.65 -16.54 76.19
CA ASP A 329 -19.42 -17.57 75.18
C ASP A 329 -18.13 -18.39 75.43
N SER A 330 -17.08 -17.76 76.02
CA SER A 330 -15.86 -18.46 76.41
C SER A 330 -16.08 -19.32 77.67
N SER A 331 -16.95 -18.91 78.60
CA SER A 331 -17.27 -19.69 79.79
C SER A 331 -18.15 -20.90 79.57
N PHE A 332 -18.88 -20.94 78.47
CA PHE A 332 -19.72 -22.11 78.06
C PHE A 332 -19.04 -23.09 77.12
N ARG A 333 -17.76 -22.86 76.72
CA ARG A 333 -16.97 -23.74 75.82
C ARG A 333 -15.78 -24.42 76.47
N GLU A 334 -15.77 -24.57 77.81
CA GLU A 334 -14.89 -25.52 78.48
C GLU A 334 -15.59 -26.89 78.54
N GLN A 335 -15.40 -27.67 77.47
CA GLN A 335 -15.30 -29.12 77.48
C GLN A 335 -14.36 -29.57 76.35
#